data_7b285aea83397ddcca9f927e7b3f4051
#
_entry.id   7b285aea83397ddcca9f927e7b3f4051
#
_cell.length_a   1.000
_cell.length_b   1.000
_cell.length_c   1.000
_cell.angle_alpha   90.00
_cell.angle_beta   90.00
_cell.angle_gamma   90.00
#
_symmetry.space_group_name_H-M   'P 1'
#
loop_
_entity.id
_entity.type
_entity.pdbx_description
1 polymer ?
#
loop_
_entity_poly.entity_id
_entity_poly.type
_entity_poly.pdbx_seq_one_letter_code
_entity_poly.pdbx_strand_id
1 'polypeptide(L)'
;MGAAFSYLTSEIRFASPSRLDGAGAASRDADCAAAYLTISDDAIDGAEGHGFVFSAGGSGDVQLAAIEAVMAIIEDRRLDSLLADMGETWRTLVDHTRRGWLAPDGGLAHRAAGAVINALWDLKAKRAGLPLWRLLAGMPSAEIVRLVDFRYLSDALSAEEALAILEAVLPHRAQRERRLLAEGYPAAAASPGELWYSDELLERLCREAMADGFTQIKLKVGANLVDDRRRLAIAREVCGPDIAIAVDADRRWGVDEAVGWISALSEFDLHWVEDPTSPVDLLGHAAIAHAVTPVPIATGEHALSPVMVKQLLQLNAIGYLQIDATAVNENIASLLLAAGTGVPVCPRAGGAGLSEVVQHLAMFDYIAVSGSMEGRAIEHVDRYHEHFVTPAEVRDGRYRAPLFPGSGAEMLPTSLGDHMWPMLSALDGVA
;
A
#
# COMPACT_ATOMS: atom_id res chain seq x y z
N MET A 1 -1.84 -9.17 -37.01
CA MET A 1 -2.44 -10.16 -36.10
C MET A 1 -2.72 -9.38 -34.84
N GLY A 2 -4.00 -9.28 -34.43
CA GLY A 2 -4.42 -8.45 -33.33
C GLY A 2 -3.74 -8.79 -32.02
N ALA A 3 -3.86 -7.91 -31.04
CA ALA A 3 -3.41 -8.11 -29.66
C ALA A 3 -3.95 -9.45 -29.15
N ALA A 4 -3.11 -10.19 -28.43
CA ALA A 4 -3.50 -11.50 -27.88
C ALA A 4 -4.18 -11.36 -26.51
N PHE A 5 -4.72 -10.19 -26.18
CA PHE A 5 -5.46 -9.90 -24.95
C PHE A 5 -6.47 -8.76 -25.17
N SER A 6 -7.49 -8.75 -24.35
CA SER A 6 -8.47 -7.67 -24.25
C SER A 6 -8.46 -7.06 -22.84
N TYR A 7 -9.07 -5.89 -22.65
CA TYR A 7 -9.19 -5.29 -21.34
C TYR A 7 -10.52 -4.57 -21.15
N LEU A 8 -10.92 -4.42 -19.88
CA LEU A 8 -12.11 -3.67 -19.47
C LEU A 8 -11.73 -2.74 -18.32
N THR A 9 -12.24 -1.52 -18.37
CA THR A 9 -12.11 -0.54 -17.27
C THR A 9 -13.48 -0.25 -16.66
N SER A 10 -13.52 -0.05 -15.34
CA SER A 10 -14.77 0.25 -14.62
C SER A 10 -14.49 1.18 -13.44
N GLU A 11 -15.38 2.12 -13.17
CA GLU A 11 -15.36 2.88 -11.91
C GLU A 11 -16.19 2.15 -10.87
N ILE A 12 -15.58 1.89 -9.71
CA ILE A 12 -16.20 1.26 -8.55
C ILE A 12 -16.30 2.30 -7.46
N ARG A 13 -17.46 2.43 -6.81
CA ARG A 13 -17.68 3.35 -5.70
C ARG A 13 -18.25 2.63 -4.49
N PHE A 14 -17.63 2.88 -3.34
CA PHE A 14 -18.10 2.43 -2.04
C PHE A 14 -18.55 3.63 -1.22
N ALA A 15 -19.66 3.49 -0.50
CA ALA A 15 -20.13 4.51 0.41
C ALA A 15 -19.09 4.78 1.50
N SER A 16 -18.94 6.05 1.90
CA SER A 16 -18.06 6.41 3.01
C SER A 16 -18.42 5.64 4.28
N PRO A 17 -17.42 5.11 5.00
CA PRO A 17 -17.63 4.43 6.27
C PRO A 17 -18.44 5.23 7.28
N SER A 18 -18.26 6.53 7.31
CA SER A 18 -19.00 7.43 8.20
C SER A 18 -20.52 7.46 7.94
N ARG A 19 -20.97 7.13 6.71
CA ARG A 19 -22.38 6.95 6.41
C ARG A 19 -22.91 5.61 6.91
N LEU A 20 -22.04 4.59 6.95
CA LEU A 20 -22.41 3.24 7.39
C LEU A 20 -22.49 3.14 8.92
N ASP A 21 -21.63 3.85 9.64
CA ASP A 21 -21.56 3.81 11.12
C ASP A 21 -22.59 4.71 11.82
N GLY A 22 -23.50 5.36 11.06
CA GLY A 22 -24.53 6.26 11.64
C GLY A 22 -23.94 7.54 12.28
N ALA A 23 -22.68 7.83 12.08
CA ALA A 23 -22.09 9.10 12.45
C ALA A 23 -22.73 10.20 11.63
N GLY A 24 -23.46 11.11 12.28
CA GLY A 24 -24.27 12.13 11.63
C GLY A 24 -23.46 13.02 10.68
N ALA A 25 -24.15 13.91 9.97
CA ALA A 25 -23.71 14.76 8.85
C ALA A 25 -22.38 15.56 9.01
N ALA A 26 -21.60 15.33 10.04
CA ALA A 26 -20.32 15.97 10.32
C ALA A 26 -19.09 15.24 9.76
N SER A 27 -19.23 14.01 9.26
CA SER A 27 -18.12 13.30 8.62
C SER A 27 -17.94 13.80 7.19
N ARG A 28 -16.75 14.33 6.93
CA ARG A 28 -16.33 14.83 5.61
C ARG A 28 -15.64 13.76 4.76
N ASP A 29 -15.70 12.49 5.15
CA ASP A 29 -15.08 11.44 4.36
C ASP A 29 -15.83 11.30 3.04
N ALA A 30 -15.13 11.54 1.97
CA ALA A 30 -15.63 11.29 0.63
C ALA A 30 -15.84 9.78 0.41
N ASP A 31 -16.80 9.43 -0.44
CA ASP A 31 -16.97 8.05 -0.88
C ASP A 31 -15.64 7.53 -1.44
N CYS A 32 -15.30 6.28 -1.16
CA CYS A 32 -14.14 5.63 -1.72
C CYS A 32 -14.43 5.23 -3.17
N ALA A 33 -13.52 5.50 -4.08
CA ALA A 33 -13.63 5.09 -5.47
C ALA A 33 -12.37 4.36 -5.93
N ALA A 34 -12.53 3.48 -6.91
CA ALA A 34 -11.42 2.85 -7.60
C ALA A 34 -11.69 2.85 -9.11
N ALA A 35 -10.70 3.24 -9.90
CA ALA A 35 -10.66 2.92 -11.31
C ALA A 35 -10.08 1.51 -11.43
N TYR A 36 -10.91 0.57 -11.84
CA TYR A 36 -10.62 -0.86 -11.87
C TYR A 36 -10.33 -1.31 -13.30
N LEU A 37 -9.29 -2.12 -13.47
CA LEU A 37 -8.84 -2.68 -14.74
C LEU A 37 -8.86 -4.20 -14.67
N THR A 38 -9.48 -4.83 -15.66
CA THR A 38 -9.36 -6.27 -15.94
C THR A 38 -8.63 -6.46 -17.27
N ILE A 39 -7.59 -7.28 -17.31
CA ILE A 39 -6.89 -7.72 -18.53
C ILE A 39 -7.20 -9.20 -18.74
N SER A 40 -7.86 -9.53 -19.84
CA SER A 40 -8.25 -10.91 -20.18
C SER A 40 -7.28 -11.49 -21.21
N ASP A 41 -6.82 -12.73 -20.97
CA ASP A 41 -5.97 -13.46 -21.89
C ASP A 41 -6.81 -14.19 -22.93
N ASP A 42 -6.80 -13.69 -24.15
CA ASP A 42 -7.59 -14.29 -25.24
C ASP A 42 -7.14 -15.70 -25.64
N ALA A 43 -5.95 -16.13 -25.21
CA ALA A 43 -5.41 -17.45 -25.50
C ALA A 43 -5.74 -18.52 -24.45
N ILE A 44 -6.10 -18.10 -23.22
CA ILE A 44 -6.41 -18.97 -22.08
C ILE A 44 -7.76 -18.56 -21.53
N ASP A 45 -8.78 -19.37 -21.76
CA ASP A 45 -10.15 -19.11 -21.30
C ASP A 45 -10.21 -18.91 -19.78
N GLY A 46 -10.81 -17.79 -19.39
CA GLY A 46 -10.99 -17.40 -17.98
C GLY A 46 -9.71 -16.90 -17.25
N ALA A 47 -8.59 -16.72 -17.95
CA ALA A 47 -7.39 -16.16 -17.34
C ALA A 47 -7.44 -14.63 -17.37
N GLU A 48 -7.67 -14.02 -16.21
CA GLU A 48 -7.78 -12.57 -16.03
C GLU A 48 -6.81 -12.06 -14.97
N GLY A 49 -6.30 -10.85 -15.22
CA GLY A 49 -5.49 -10.10 -14.25
C GLY A 49 -6.17 -8.79 -13.87
N HIS A 50 -6.10 -8.45 -12.61
CA HIS A 50 -6.83 -7.32 -12.03
C HIS A 50 -5.88 -6.30 -11.40
N GLY A 51 -6.18 -5.02 -11.63
CA GLY A 51 -5.46 -3.90 -11.05
C GLY A 51 -6.38 -2.69 -10.88
N PHE A 52 -6.00 -1.76 -10.01
CA PHE A 52 -6.83 -0.60 -9.76
C PHE A 52 -6.03 0.61 -9.31
N VAL A 53 -6.61 1.80 -9.47
CA VAL A 53 -6.17 3.04 -8.82
C VAL A 53 -7.23 3.41 -7.80
N PHE A 54 -6.87 3.37 -6.54
CA PHE A 54 -7.74 3.79 -5.44
C PHE A 54 -7.72 5.32 -5.28
N SER A 55 -8.87 5.92 -4.95
CA SER A 55 -9.00 7.33 -4.61
C SER A 55 -10.05 7.57 -3.54
N ALA A 56 -9.88 8.62 -2.75
CA ALA A 56 -10.91 9.22 -1.93
C ALA A 56 -11.58 10.36 -2.73
N GLY A 57 -12.90 10.27 -2.95
CA GLY A 57 -13.67 11.26 -3.73
C GLY A 57 -13.77 10.96 -5.22
N GLY A 58 -14.81 11.44 -5.86
CA GLY A 58 -15.30 11.08 -7.18
C GLY A 58 -14.44 11.55 -8.38
N SER A 59 -13.25 11.04 -8.56
CA SER A 59 -12.38 11.32 -9.72
C SER A 59 -12.19 10.10 -10.64
N GLY A 60 -13.12 9.15 -10.62
CA GLY A 60 -12.99 7.88 -11.33
C GLY A 60 -12.91 8.00 -12.84
N ASP A 61 -13.68 8.89 -13.45
CA ASP A 61 -13.66 9.16 -14.90
C ASP A 61 -12.29 9.62 -15.40
N VAL A 62 -11.62 10.51 -14.64
CA VAL A 62 -10.27 10.99 -14.99
C VAL A 62 -9.24 9.87 -14.83
N GLN A 63 -9.39 9.02 -13.82
CA GLN A 63 -8.50 7.87 -13.60
C GLN A 63 -8.70 6.80 -14.68
N LEU A 64 -9.94 6.51 -15.09
CA LEU A 64 -10.23 5.60 -16.19
C LEU A 64 -9.60 6.06 -17.49
N ALA A 65 -9.77 7.33 -17.86
CA ALA A 65 -9.13 7.90 -19.03
C ALA A 65 -7.59 7.78 -18.99
N ALA A 66 -6.99 7.92 -17.80
CA ALA A 66 -5.56 7.72 -17.63
C ALA A 66 -5.15 6.24 -17.81
N ILE A 67 -5.93 5.27 -17.31
CA ILE A 67 -5.68 3.84 -17.52
C ILE A 67 -5.76 3.51 -19.01
N GLU A 68 -6.77 3.99 -19.71
CA GLU A 68 -6.91 3.76 -21.15
C GLU A 68 -5.75 4.35 -21.96
N ALA A 69 -5.31 5.56 -21.62
CA ALA A 69 -4.15 6.17 -22.25
C ALA A 69 -2.86 5.37 -22.00
N VAL A 70 -2.71 4.74 -20.85
CA VAL A 70 -1.57 3.87 -20.54
C VAL A 70 -1.71 2.51 -21.23
N MET A 71 -2.92 1.93 -21.29
CA MET A 71 -3.17 0.68 -22.02
C MET A 71 -2.80 0.80 -23.50
N ALA A 72 -3.11 1.95 -24.13
CA ALA A 72 -2.73 2.22 -25.53
C ALA A 72 -1.22 2.13 -25.82
N ILE A 73 -0.35 2.19 -24.78
CA ILE A 73 1.11 2.02 -24.94
C ILE A 73 1.48 0.57 -25.25
N ILE A 74 0.66 -0.39 -24.78
CA ILE A 74 0.98 -1.83 -24.82
C ILE A 74 -0.05 -2.68 -25.57
N GLU A 75 -1.18 -2.12 -26.00
CA GLU A 75 -2.29 -2.88 -26.64
C GLU A 75 -1.88 -3.64 -27.91
N ASP A 76 -0.90 -3.13 -28.66
CA ASP A 76 -0.35 -3.80 -29.86
C ASP A 76 0.71 -4.86 -29.55
N ARG A 77 1.11 -5.03 -28.28
CA ARG A 77 2.15 -5.97 -27.87
C ARG A 77 1.55 -7.34 -27.55
N ARG A 78 2.36 -8.38 -27.71
CA ARG A 78 1.95 -9.73 -27.29
C ARG A 78 1.99 -9.84 -25.77
N LEU A 79 0.94 -10.34 -25.17
CA LEU A 79 0.82 -10.54 -23.72
C LEU A 79 1.98 -11.35 -23.14
N ASP A 80 2.39 -12.45 -23.82
CA ASP A 80 3.53 -13.27 -23.38
C ASP A 80 4.83 -12.48 -23.31
N SER A 81 5.04 -11.52 -24.22
CA SER A 81 6.25 -10.68 -24.19
C SER A 81 6.23 -9.67 -23.03
N LEU A 82 5.05 -9.15 -22.68
CA LEU A 82 4.87 -8.27 -21.54
C LEU A 82 5.14 -9.02 -20.22
N LEU A 83 4.58 -10.22 -20.09
CA LEU A 83 4.74 -11.06 -18.89
C LEU A 83 6.15 -11.66 -18.75
N ALA A 84 6.88 -11.84 -19.85
CA ALA A 84 8.23 -12.41 -19.83
C ALA A 84 9.24 -11.47 -19.15
N ASP A 85 9.13 -10.15 -19.37
CA ASP A 85 10.01 -9.15 -18.76
C ASP A 85 9.19 -8.01 -18.13
N MET A 86 8.77 -8.23 -16.88
CA MET A 86 7.98 -7.26 -16.12
C MET A 86 8.77 -5.98 -15.81
N GLY A 87 10.09 -6.05 -15.75
CA GLY A 87 10.95 -4.88 -15.56
C GLY A 87 10.98 -3.98 -16.79
N GLU A 88 11.14 -4.56 -17.99
CA GLU A 88 11.09 -3.80 -19.25
C GLU A 88 9.68 -3.27 -19.52
N THR A 89 8.65 -4.05 -19.22
CA THR A 89 7.26 -3.61 -19.32
C THR A 89 7.01 -2.38 -18.45
N TRP A 90 7.45 -2.41 -17.18
CA TRP A 90 7.34 -1.27 -16.28
C TRP A 90 8.07 -0.04 -16.81
N ARG A 91 9.34 -0.17 -17.20
CA ARG A 91 10.12 0.92 -17.79
C ARG A 91 9.45 1.50 -19.05
N THR A 92 8.89 0.65 -19.91
CA THR A 92 8.15 1.11 -21.09
C THR A 92 6.95 1.99 -20.73
N LEU A 93 6.13 1.56 -19.76
CA LEU A 93 4.96 2.32 -19.32
C LEU A 93 5.38 3.69 -18.72
N VAL A 94 6.34 3.68 -17.80
CA VAL A 94 6.77 4.90 -17.09
C VAL A 94 7.54 5.86 -18.01
N ASP A 95 8.46 5.37 -18.85
CA ASP A 95 9.23 6.23 -19.75
C ASP A 95 8.33 6.90 -20.81
N HIS A 96 7.27 6.21 -21.26
CA HIS A 96 6.33 6.81 -22.20
C HIS A 96 5.54 7.94 -21.55
N THR A 97 5.03 7.74 -20.34
CA THR A 97 4.29 8.78 -19.60
C THR A 97 5.16 9.99 -19.28
N ARG A 98 6.43 9.79 -18.91
CA ARG A 98 7.41 10.85 -18.65
C ARG A 98 7.76 11.65 -19.92
N ARG A 99 8.05 10.99 -21.04
CA ARG A 99 8.41 11.66 -22.32
C ARG A 99 7.28 12.52 -22.86
N GLY A 100 6.04 12.07 -22.71
CA GLY A 100 4.87 12.80 -23.17
C GLY A 100 4.48 13.99 -22.29
N TRP A 101 5.20 14.29 -21.20
CA TRP A 101 4.79 15.27 -20.17
C TRP A 101 3.39 15.02 -19.61
N LEU A 102 2.89 13.79 -19.76
CA LEU A 102 1.54 13.41 -19.33
C LEU A 102 1.41 13.38 -17.82
N ALA A 103 2.48 13.05 -17.11
CA ALA A 103 2.52 13.13 -15.65
C ALA A 103 3.94 13.17 -15.10
N PRO A 104 4.18 13.92 -14.01
CA PRO A 104 5.31 13.67 -13.11
C PRO A 104 5.18 12.31 -12.43
N ASP A 105 6.26 11.82 -11.82
CA ASP A 105 6.22 10.66 -10.94
C ASP A 105 5.14 10.84 -9.88
N GLY A 106 4.39 9.79 -9.56
CA GLY A 106 3.26 9.83 -8.64
C GLY A 106 2.00 10.55 -9.16
N GLY A 107 2.05 11.15 -10.36
CA GLY A 107 0.90 11.75 -11.00
C GLY A 107 -0.10 10.72 -11.54
N LEU A 108 -1.20 11.18 -12.10
CA LEU A 108 -2.33 10.34 -12.52
C LEU A 108 -1.94 9.24 -13.50
N ALA A 109 -1.18 9.58 -14.57
CA ALA A 109 -0.74 8.58 -15.55
C ALA A 109 0.28 7.58 -14.96
N HIS A 110 1.08 8.01 -13.98
CA HIS A 110 1.98 7.12 -13.26
C HIS A 110 1.22 6.10 -12.40
N ARG A 111 0.18 6.54 -11.68
CA ARG A 111 -0.71 5.65 -10.92
C ARG A 111 -1.48 4.69 -11.83
N ALA A 112 -1.91 5.16 -13.00
CA ALA A 112 -2.51 4.32 -14.02
C ALA A 112 -1.54 3.25 -14.54
N ALA A 113 -0.26 3.59 -14.76
CA ALA A 113 0.79 2.63 -15.10
C ALA A 113 0.96 1.59 -13.97
N GLY A 114 0.82 2.01 -12.70
CA GLY A 114 0.79 1.12 -11.54
C GLY A 114 -0.35 0.11 -11.61
N ALA A 115 -1.57 0.54 -11.92
CA ALA A 115 -2.70 -0.37 -12.07
C ALA A 115 -2.48 -1.38 -13.21
N VAL A 116 -1.94 -0.94 -14.34
CA VAL A 116 -1.65 -1.80 -15.49
C VAL A 116 -0.58 -2.84 -15.15
N ILE A 117 0.54 -2.44 -14.54
CA ILE A 117 1.59 -3.41 -14.17
C ILE A 117 1.11 -4.38 -13.09
N ASN A 118 0.28 -3.94 -12.15
CA ASN A 118 -0.29 -4.79 -11.11
C ASN A 118 -1.26 -5.83 -11.69
N ALA A 119 -2.10 -5.45 -12.68
CA ALA A 119 -2.95 -6.38 -13.40
C ALA A 119 -2.13 -7.44 -14.14
N LEU A 120 -1.02 -7.06 -14.77
CA LEU A 120 -0.11 -8.01 -15.42
C LEU A 120 0.58 -8.94 -14.40
N TRP A 121 0.95 -8.44 -13.21
CA TRP A 121 1.48 -9.29 -12.13
C TRP A 121 0.43 -10.27 -11.60
N ASP A 122 -0.81 -9.84 -11.42
CA ASP A 122 -1.92 -10.70 -11.02
C ASP A 122 -2.12 -11.84 -12.01
N LEU A 123 -2.21 -11.50 -13.31
CA LEU A 123 -2.34 -12.48 -14.38
C LEU A 123 -1.14 -13.44 -14.42
N LYS A 124 0.09 -12.92 -14.30
CA LYS A 124 1.31 -13.76 -14.27
C LYS A 124 1.28 -14.74 -13.11
N ALA A 125 0.85 -14.30 -11.93
CA ALA A 125 0.74 -15.15 -10.75
C ALA A 125 -0.35 -16.21 -10.91
N LYS A 126 -1.50 -15.86 -11.48
CA LYS A 126 -2.58 -16.81 -11.81
C LYS A 126 -2.16 -17.84 -12.83
N ARG A 127 -1.48 -17.43 -13.93
CA ARG A 127 -0.91 -18.36 -14.91
C ARG A 127 0.13 -19.33 -14.33
N ALA A 128 0.90 -18.85 -13.32
CA ALA A 128 1.85 -19.70 -12.61
C ALA A 128 1.21 -20.62 -11.55
N GLY A 129 -0.08 -20.44 -11.26
CA GLY A 129 -0.78 -21.17 -10.21
C GLY A 129 -0.29 -20.81 -8.79
N LEU A 130 0.25 -19.60 -8.58
CA LEU A 130 0.88 -19.18 -7.34
C LEU A 130 0.29 -17.85 -6.84
N PRO A 131 0.18 -17.65 -5.52
CA PRO A 131 -0.04 -16.32 -4.95
C PRO A 131 1.16 -15.42 -5.27
N LEU A 132 0.93 -14.12 -5.47
CA LEU A 132 1.95 -13.17 -5.94
C LEU A 132 3.20 -13.15 -5.03
N TRP A 133 3.02 -13.18 -3.69
CA TRP A 133 4.17 -13.21 -2.77
C TRP A 133 5.09 -14.39 -3.02
N ARG A 134 4.52 -15.56 -3.32
CA ARG A 134 5.27 -16.80 -3.54
C ARG A 134 5.93 -16.84 -4.91
N LEU A 135 5.24 -16.29 -5.93
CA LEU A 135 5.83 -16.06 -7.24
C LEU A 135 7.07 -15.19 -7.13
N LEU A 136 6.95 -14.01 -6.52
CA LEU A 136 8.06 -13.06 -6.33
C LEU A 136 9.20 -13.68 -5.50
N ALA A 137 8.88 -14.26 -4.34
CA ALA A 137 9.87 -14.91 -3.50
C ALA A 137 10.51 -16.13 -4.19
N GLY A 138 9.87 -16.75 -5.17
CA GLY A 138 10.36 -17.86 -5.98
C GLY A 138 11.36 -17.47 -7.06
N MET A 139 11.39 -16.20 -7.45
CA MET A 139 12.26 -15.72 -8.53
C MET A 139 13.74 -15.81 -8.15
N PRO A 140 14.63 -16.06 -9.12
CA PRO A 140 16.08 -15.86 -8.93
C PRO A 140 16.42 -14.42 -8.57
N SER A 141 17.38 -14.21 -7.65
CA SER A 141 17.77 -12.87 -7.20
C SER A 141 18.12 -11.91 -8.36
N ALA A 142 18.83 -12.40 -9.36
CA ALA A 142 19.16 -11.63 -10.56
C ALA A 142 17.91 -11.20 -11.38
N GLU A 143 16.81 -11.96 -11.32
CA GLU A 143 15.55 -11.57 -11.97
C GLU A 143 14.84 -10.50 -11.17
N ILE A 144 14.83 -10.60 -9.85
CA ILE A 144 14.27 -9.55 -8.98
C ILE A 144 15.02 -8.22 -9.20
N VAL A 145 16.35 -8.25 -9.27
CA VAL A 145 17.16 -7.05 -9.56
C VAL A 145 16.76 -6.41 -10.91
N ARG A 146 16.48 -7.20 -11.94
CA ARG A 146 16.03 -6.67 -13.25
C ARG A 146 14.67 -5.98 -13.23
N LEU A 147 13.83 -6.21 -12.19
CA LEU A 147 12.55 -5.52 -12.03
C LEU A 147 12.73 -4.05 -11.65
N VAL A 148 13.88 -3.67 -11.10
CA VAL A 148 14.17 -2.33 -10.58
C VAL A 148 14.85 -1.46 -11.64
N ASP A 149 14.43 -0.20 -11.71
CA ASP A 149 15.12 0.84 -12.48
C ASP A 149 16.12 1.58 -11.59
N PHE A 150 17.39 1.23 -11.72
CA PHE A 150 18.46 1.82 -10.91
C PHE A 150 18.97 3.18 -11.39
N ARG A 151 18.45 3.74 -12.52
CA ARG A 151 18.97 4.98 -13.12
C ARG A 151 19.12 6.13 -12.13
N TYR A 152 18.18 6.24 -11.18
CA TYR A 152 18.15 7.33 -10.19
C TYR A 152 18.34 6.85 -8.76
N LEU A 153 18.76 5.60 -8.57
CA LEU A 153 18.92 4.97 -7.26
C LEU A 153 20.38 4.59 -6.95
N SER A 154 21.23 4.55 -7.98
CA SER A 154 22.58 3.99 -7.90
C SER A 154 23.54 4.74 -6.95
N ASP A 155 23.20 5.93 -6.50
CA ASP A 155 23.89 6.69 -5.47
C ASP A 155 23.54 6.24 -4.03
N ALA A 156 22.51 5.43 -3.86
CA ALA A 156 22.09 4.86 -2.57
C ALA A 156 22.00 3.34 -2.58
N LEU A 157 21.74 2.73 -3.75
CA LEU A 157 21.64 1.28 -3.93
C LEU A 157 22.03 0.94 -5.37
N SER A 158 23.13 0.26 -5.56
CA SER A 158 23.53 -0.32 -6.85
C SER A 158 22.84 -1.67 -7.10
N ALA A 159 22.85 -2.14 -8.35
CA ALA A 159 22.33 -3.46 -8.71
C ALA A 159 23.09 -4.60 -8.02
N GLU A 160 24.41 -4.44 -7.83
CA GLU A 160 25.28 -5.38 -7.12
C GLU A 160 24.94 -5.46 -5.64
N GLU A 161 24.70 -4.32 -4.98
CA GLU A 161 24.27 -4.28 -3.57
C GLU A 161 22.87 -4.89 -3.40
N ALA A 162 21.93 -4.58 -4.30
CA ALA A 162 20.60 -5.19 -4.29
C ALA A 162 20.66 -6.72 -4.47
N LEU A 163 21.54 -7.21 -5.34
CA LEU A 163 21.78 -8.64 -5.50
C LEU A 163 22.34 -9.25 -4.21
N ALA A 164 23.31 -8.60 -3.58
CA ALA A 164 23.91 -9.07 -2.34
C ALA A 164 22.88 -9.13 -1.18
N ILE A 165 21.98 -8.15 -1.07
CA ILE A 165 20.88 -8.16 -0.09
C ILE A 165 20.01 -9.40 -0.28
N LEU A 166 19.57 -9.67 -1.51
CA LEU A 166 18.71 -10.82 -1.83
C LEU A 166 19.42 -12.15 -1.57
N GLU A 167 20.69 -12.27 -1.94
CA GLU A 167 21.48 -13.49 -1.75
C GLU A 167 21.78 -13.78 -0.28
N ALA A 168 21.96 -12.75 0.54
CA ALA A 168 22.22 -12.91 1.98
C ALA A 168 21.08 -13.61 2.72
N VAL A 169 19.83 -13.44 2.27
CA VAL A 169 18.66 -14.04 2.92
C VAL A 169 18.25 -15.39 2.33
N LEU A 170 18.78 -15.79 1.16
CA LEU A 170 18.43 -17.05 0.48
C LEU A 170 18.54 -18.30 1.37
N PRO A 171 19.60 -18.50 2.18
CA PRO A 171 19.81 -19.77 2.91
C PRO A 171 18.63 -20.15 3.81
N HIS A 172 17.89 -19.19 4.35
CA HIS A 172 16.80 -19.45 5.30
C HIS A 172 15.40 -19.23 4.70
N ARG A 173 15.28 -19.05 3.38
CA ARG A 173 14.01 -18.77 2.72
C ARG A 173 12.92 -19.80 3.01
N ALA A 174 13.24 -21.09 2.86
CA ALA A 174 12.27 -22.16 3.13
C ALA A 174 11.83 -22.24 4.60
N GLN A 175 12.71 -21.84 5.53
CA GLN A 175 12.34 -21.77 6.96
C GLN A 175 11.38 -20.62 7.20
N ARG A 176 11.64 -19.43 6.63
CA ARG A 176 10.76 -18.27 6.73
C ARG A 176 9.40 -18.53 6.11
N GLU A 177 9.36 -19.19 4.94
CA GLU A 177 8.09 -19.58 4.30
C GLU A 177 7.27 -20.49 5.21
N ARG A 178 7.87 -21.53 5.80
CA ARG A 178 7.17 -22.40 6.76
C ARG A 178 6.66 -21.63 7.97
N ARG A 179 7.47 -20.70 8.51
CA ARG A 179 7.08 -19.87 9.64
C ARG A 179 5.91 -18.96 9.26
N LEU A 180 5.97 -18.30 8.11
CA LEU A 180 4.89 -17.44 7.60
C LEU A 180 3.57 -18.22 7.46
N LEU A 181 3.62 -19.41 6.88
CA LEU A 181 2.42 -20.26 6.71
C LEU A 181 1.84 -20.75 8.05
N ALA A 182 2.68 -20.99 9.05
CA ALA A 182 2.26 -21.44 10.37
C ALA A 182 1.73 -20.29 11.25
N GLU A 183 2.46 -19.17 11.31
CA GLU A 183 2.23 -18.09 12.25
C GLU A 183 1.50 -16.89 11.64
N GLY A 184 1.56 -16.69 10.31
CA GLY A 184 1.10 -15.49 9.63
C GLY A 184 2.07 -14.30 9.77
N TYR A 185 1.70 -13.13 9.24
CA TYR A 185 2.45 -11.88 9.29
C TYR A 185 1.82 -10.88 10.26
N PRO A 186 2.58 -10.13 11.09
CA PRO A 186 2.00 -9.22 12.07
C PRO A 186 1.06 -8.18 11.45
N ALA A 187 -0.05 -7.88 12.15
CA ALA A 187 -1.01 -6.86 11.78
C ALA A 187 -1.07 -5.75 12.84
N ALA A 188 -1.31 -4.51 12.41
CA ALA A 188 -1.54 -3.35 13.25
C ALA A 188 -2.99 -2.89 13.12
N ALA A 189 -3.75 -2.82 14.20
CA ALA A 189 -5.15 -2.40 14.15
C ALA A 189 -5.26 -0.89 14.00
N ALA A 190 -5.86 -0.41 12.91
CA ALA A 190 -6.18 1.01 12.70
C ALA A 190 -7.64 1.35 13.01
N SER A 191 -8.50 0.36 13.22
CA SER A 191 -9.93 0.54 13.52
C SER A 191 -10.23 1.39 14.76
N PRO A 192 -9.41 1.41 15.85
CA PRO A 192 -9.68 2.27 17.01
C PRO A 192 -9.43 3.77 16.75
N GLY A 193 -8.81 4.13 15.63
CA GLY A 193 -8.05 5.36 15.47
C GLY A 193 -8.82 6.63 15.14
N GLU A 194 -10.07 6.59 14.70
CA GLU A 194 -10.71 7.76 14.09
C GLU A 194 -10.96 8.92 15.07
N LEU A 195 -10.76 10.17 14.58
CA LEU A 195 -10.83 11.38 15.41
C LEU A 195 -12.20 11.67 16.02
N TRP A 196 -13.27 11.20 15.36
CA TRP A 196 -14.65 11.50 15.78
C TRP A 196 -15.27 10.43 16.70
N TYR A 197 -14.50 9.40 17.06
CA TYR A 197 -15.00 8.39 17.99
C TYR A 197 -15.15 8.95 19.40
N SER A 198 -16.24 8.55 20.09
CA SER A 198 -16.39 8.83 21.52
C SER A 198 -15.36 8.03 22.32
N ASP A 199 -15.13 8.45 23.57
CA ASP A 199 -14.21 7.76 24.46
C ASP A 199 -14.63 6.32 24.71
N GLU A 200 -15.93 6.06 24.86
CA GLU A 200 -16.49 4.72 25.06
C GLU A 200 -16.27 3.82 23.83
N LEU A 201 -16.40 4.39 22.62
CA LEU A 201 -16.15 3.65 21.37
C LEU A 201 -14.66 3.34 21.22
N LEU A 202 -13.79 4.33 21.46
CA LEU A 202 -12.34 4.14 21.44
C LEU A 202 -11.91 3.05 22.42
N GLU A 203 -12.39 3.12 23.68
CA GLU A 203 -12.10 2.13 24.71
C GLU A 203 -12.54 0.73 24.30
N ARG A 204 -13.75 0.59 23.74
CA ARG A 204 -14.29 -0.68 23.26
C ARG A 204 -13.43 -1.24 22.13
N LEU A 205 -13.12 -0.45 21.10
CA LEU A 205 -12.33 -0.89 19.95
C LEU A 205 -10.89 -1.26 20.35
N CYS A 206 -10.30 -0.56 21.32
CA CYS A 206 -9.01 -0.97 21.89
C CYS A 206 -9.10 -2.33 22.57
N ARG A 207 -10.14 -2.60 23.37
CA ARG A 207 -10.35 -3.91 24.01
C ARG A 207 -10.58 -5.02 22.97
N GLU A 208 -11.36 -4.76 21.95
CA GLU A 208 -11.60 -5.68 20.84
C GLU A 208 -10.27 -6.03 20.13
N ALA A 209 -9.46 -5.03 19.78
CA ALA A 209 -8.14 -5.24 19.20
C ALA A 209 -7.21 -6.10 20.08
N MET A 210 -7.23 -5.89 21.41
CA MET A 210 -6.46 -6.73 22.35
C MET A 210 -6.99 -8.17 22.40
N ALA A 211 -8.32 -8.34 22.42
CA ALA A 211 -8.95 -9.66 22.41
C ALA A 211 -8.66 -10.43 21.10
N ASP A 212 -8.54 -9.72 19.97
CA ASP A 212 -8.19 -10.27 18.66
C ASP A 212 -6.68 -10.50 18.46
N GLY A 213 -5.86 -10.25 19.51
CA GLY A 213 -4.43 -10.56 19.53
C GLY A 213 -3.53 -9.54 18.85
N PHE A 214 -4.00 -8.34 18.54
CA PHE A 214 -3.14 -7.30 18.01
C PHE A 214 -2.13 -6.82 19.06
N THR A 215 -0.90 -6.61 18.61
CA THR A 215 0.20 -6.09 19.43
C THR A 215 0.55 -4.64 19.11
N GLN A 216 -0.15 -4.07 18.15
CA GLN A 216 0.00 -2.69 17.72
C GLN A 216 -1.36 -2.11 17.34
N ILE A 217 -1.60 -0.86 17.74
CA ILE A 217 -2.74 -0.04 17.30
C ILE A 217 -2.27 1.29 16.73
N LYS A 218 -3.10 1.93 15.89
CA LYS A 218 -2.85 3.26 15.34
C LYS A 218 -4.03 4.19 15.62
N LEU A 219 -3.77 5.40 16.12
CA LEU A 219 -4.76 6.43 16.38
C LEU A 219 -4.48 7.68 15.54
N LYS A 220 -5.50 8.26 14.92
CA LYS A 220 -5.40 9.57 14.29
C LYS A 220 -5.33 10.67 15.36
N VAL A 221 -4.47 11.67 15.09
CA VAL A 221 -4.22 12.83 15.98
C VAL A 221 -4.16 14.13 15.15
N GLY A 222 -4.01 15.26 15.81
CA GLY A 222 -3.70 16.53 15.15
C GLY A 222 -4.89 17.47 14.98
N ALA A 223 -6.07 17.16 15.53
CA ALA A 223 -7.19 18.07 15.51
C ALA A 223 -7.25 18.97 16.76
N ASN A 224 -6.97 18.41 17.93
CA ASN A 224 -6.94 19.11 19.22
C ASN A 224 -6.00 18.39 20.18
N LEU A 225 -4.95 19.05 20.64
CA LEU A 225 -3.93 18.45 21.50
C LEU A 225 -4.49 17.95 22.84
N VAL A 226 -5.48 18.62 23.42
CA VAL A 226 -6.10 18.18 24.68
C VAL A 226 -6.88 16.90 24.48
N ASP A 227 -7.63 16.81 23.39
CA ASP A 227 -8.38 15.59 23.03
C ASP A 227 -7.44 14.45 22.67
N ASP A 228 -6.37 14.71 21.93
CA ASP A 228 -5.38 13.68 21.55
C ASP A 228 -4.70 13.10 22.79
N ARG A 229 -4.29 13.94 23.75
CA ARG A 229 -3.72 13.46 25.02
C ARG A 229 -4.72 12.61 25.81
N ARG A 230 -5.99 13.03 25.87
CA ARG A 230 -7.06 12.27 26.55
C ARG A 230 -7.27 10.92 25.88
N ARG A 231 -7.38 10.89 24.54
CA ARG A 231 -7.58 9.66 23.77
C ARG A 231 -6.39 8.71 23.90
N LEU A 232 -5.16 9.22 23.86
CA LEU A 232 -3.95 8.43 24.08
C LEU A 232 -3.86 7.88 25.50
N ALA A 233 -4.29 8.65 26.51
CA ALA A 233 -4.37 8.16 27.89
C ALA A 233 -5.34 6.99 28.02
N ILE A 234 -6.54 7.08 27.41
CA ILE A 234 -7.51 5.98 27.37
C ILE A 234 -6.91 4.75 26.67
N ALA A 235 -6.34 4.94 25.48
CA ALA A 235 -5.75 3.83 24.73
C ALA A 235 -4.61 3.16 25.51
N ARG A 236 -3.72 3.93 26.13
CA ARG A 236 -2.61 3.39 26.92
C ARG A 236 -3.09 2.67 28.18
N GLU A 237 -4.13 3.18 28.86
CA GLU A 237 -4.74 2.52 30.02
C GLU A 237 -5.36 1.17 29.66
N VAL A 238 -6.08 1.11 28.53
CA VAL A 238 -6.76 -0.11 28.07
C VAL A 238 -5.77 -1.14 27.52
N CYS A 239 -4.82 -0.70 26.69
CA CYS A 239 -3.89 -1.62 26.00
C CYS A 239 -2.70 -2.04 26.87
N GLY A 240 -2.39 -1.27 27.93
CA GLY A 240 -1.21 -1.53 28.76
C GLY A 240 0.11 -1.07 28.11
N PRO A 241 1.25 -1.26 28.80
CA PRO A 241 2.54 -0.74 28.36
C PRO A 241 3.18 -1.53 27.20
N ASP A 242 2.81 -2.80 27.03
CA ASP A 242 3.46 -3.71 26.07
C ASP A 242 2.93 -3.57 24.63
N ILE A 243 1.82 -2.85 24.45
CA ILE A 243 1.21 -2.64 23.14
C ILE A 243 1.82 -1.40 22.48
N ALA A 244 2.28 -1.58 21.24
CA ALA A 244 2.79 -0.48 20.43
C ALA A 244 1.64 0.46 20.02
N ILE A 245 1.72 1.75 20.39
CA ILE A 245 0.75 2.77 19.98
C ILE A 245 1.42 3.69 18.96
N ALA A 246 1.01 3.58 17.70
CA ALA A 246 1.35 4.52 16.67
C ALA A 246 0.33 5.65 16.57
N VAL A 247 0.73 6.83 16.14
CA VAL A 247 -0.19 7.93 15.85
C VAL A 247 -0.02 8.42 14.43
N ASP A 248 -1.13 8.87 13.81
CA ASP A 248 -1.19 9.37 12.45
C ASP A 248 -1.74 10.81 12.46
N ALA A 249 -0.91 11.77 12.06
CA ALA A 249 -1.25 13.18 11.99
C ALA A 249 -1.93 13.57 10.66
N ASP A 250 -1.95 12.68 9.69
CA ASP A 250 -2.58 12.89 8.37
C ASP A 250 -2.17 14.26 7.76
N ARG A 251 -0.89 14.58 7.79
CA ARG A 251 -0.26 15.75 7.12
C ARG A 251 -0.79 17.11 7.64
N ARG A 252 -1.22 17.19 8.87
CA ARG A 252 -1.93 18.36 9.41
C ARG A 252 -1.03 19.51 9.82
N TRP A 253 0.24 19.22 10.17
CA TRP A 253 1.10 20.18 10.83
C TRP A 253 2.15 20.80 9.92
N GLY A 254 2.51 22.05 10.19
CA GLY A 254 3.81 22.59 9.79
C GLY A 254 4.94 22.02 10.66
N VAL A 255 6.20 22.25 10.27
CA VAL A 255 7.37 21.64 10.92
C VAL A 255 7.42 21.98 12.43
N ASP A 256 7.34 23.26 12.80
CA ASP A 256 7.42 23.69 14.21
C ASP A 256 6.22 23.18 15.03
N GLU A 257 5.05 23.15 14.43
CA GLU A 257 3.85 22.62 15.06
C GLU A 257 3.98 21.12 15.30
N ALA A 258 4.47 20.35 14.33
CA ALA A 258 4.73 18.93 14.47
C ALA A 258 5.67 18.63 15.63
N VAL A 259 6.78 19.37 15.73
CA VAL A 259 7.73 19.23 16.85
C VAL A 259 7.05 19.49 18.19
N GLY A 260 6.23 20.55 18.29
CA GLY A 260 5.49 20.89 19.51
C GLY A 260 4.48 19.80 19.92
N TRP A 261 3.69 19.29 18.95
CA TRP A 261 2.69 18.24 19.20
C TRP A 261 3.35 16.92 19.58
N ILE A 262 4.35 16.48 18.83
CA ILE A 262 5.05 15.23 19.10
C ILE A 262 5.72 15.26 20.48
N SER A 263 6.36 16.37 20.83
CA SER A 263 6.95 16.55 22.15
C SER A 263 5.90 16.46 23.27
N ALA A 264 4.71 17.03 23.07
CA ALA A 264 3.63 16.98 24.04
C ALA A 264 2.97 15.60 24.17
N LEU A 265 3.06 14.77 23.12
CA LEU A 265 2.51 13.40 23.08
C LEU A 265 3.54 12.33 23.45
N SER A 266 4.82 12.66 23.58
CA SER A 266 5.92 11.70 23.84
C SER A 266 5.79 10.93 25.15
N GLU A 267 5.07 11.48 26.15
CA GLU A 267 4.79 10.81 27.44
C GLU A 267 4.03 9.49 27.29
N PHE A 268 3.35 9.26 26.14
CA PHE A 268 2.57 8.05 25.89
C PHE A 268 3.39 6.90 25.29
N ASP A 269 4.70 7.02 25.19
CA ASP A 269 5.60 6.01 24.60
C ASP A 269 5.16 5.60 23.19
N LEU A 270 5.20 6.58 22.29
CA LEU A 270 4.72 6.40 20.90
C LEU A 270 5.66 5.50 20.11
N HIS A 271 5.08 4.51 19.42
CA HIS A 271 5.83 3.63 18.53
C HIS A 271 6.36 4.37 17.30
N TRP A 272 5.53 5.22 16.69
CA TRP A 272 5.89 6.21 15.69
C TRP A 272 4.85 7.33 15.58
N VAL A 273 5.25 8.41 14.90
CA VAL A 273 4.32 9.42 14.39
C VAL A 273 4.32 9.37 12.87
N GLU A 274 3.14 9.13 12.30
CA GLU A 274 2.91 8.96 10.87
C GLU A 274 2.49 10.28 10.23
N ASP A 275 3.05 10.57 9.04
CA ASP A 275 2.72 11.72 8.19
C ASP A 275 2.53 13.04 8.96
N PRO A 276 3.54 13.51 9.72
CA PRO A 276 3.39 14.71 10.54
C PRO A 276 3.17 15.98 9.72
N THR A 277 3.75 16.05 8.51
CA THR A 277 3.72 17.22 7.65
C THR A 277 3.50 16.84 6.18
N SER A 278 3.62 17.79 5.26
CA SER A 278 3.45 17.55 3.81
C SER A 278 4.35 16.42 3.32
N PRO A 279 3.84 15.42 2.61
CA PRO A 279 4.64 14.28 2.16
C PRO A 279 5.75 14.66 1.18
N VAL A 280 5.65 15.80 0.51
CA VAL A 280 6.68 16.31 -0.41
C VAL A 280 7.73 17.19 0.29
N ASP A 281 7.58 17.48 1.58
CA ASP A 281 8.54 18.23 2.38
C ASP A 281 9.54 17.28 3.08
N LEU A 282 10.49 16.77 2.29
CA LEU A 282 11.51 15.82 2.79
C LEU A 282 12.44 16.46 3.83
N LEU A 283 12.78 17.74 3.65
CA LEU A 283 13.61 18.47 4.61
C LEU A 283 12.85 18.75 5.90
N GLY A 284 11.55 19.04 5.80
CA GLY A 284 10.67 19.18 6.96
C GLY A 284 10.58 17.87 7.77
N HIS A 285 10.41 16.73 7.10
CA HIS A 285 10.43 15.43 7.78
C HIS A 285 11.76 15.17 8.50
N ALA A 286 12.89 15.47 7.85
CA ALA A 286 14.21 15.34 8.47
C ALA A 286 14.39 16.26 9.69
N ALA A 287 13.94 17.50 9.59
CA ALA A 287 14.00 18.46 10.70
C ALA A 287 13.12 17.99 11.88
N ILE A 288 11.91 17.51 11.62
CA ILE A 288 11.01 16.94 12.65
C ILE A 288 11.67 15.72 13.29
N ALA A 289 12.12 14.73 12.50
CA ALA A 289 12.72 13.49 13.01
C ALA A 289 13.91 13.77 13.93
N HIS A 290 14.78 14.73 13.55
CA HIS A 290 15.92 15.15 14.37
C HIS A 290 15.47 15.79 15.68
N ALA A 291 14.47 16.68 15.64
CA ALA A 291 14.02 17.45 16.80
C ALA A 291 13.27 16.61 17.85
N VAL A 292 12.56 15.55 17.39
CA VAL A 292 11.69 14.74 18.27
C VAL A 292 12.33 13.41 18.72
N THR A 293 13.60 13.20 18.39
CA THR A 293 14.33 12.00 18.84
C THR A 293 14.14 11.79 20.35
N PRO A 294 13.78 10.56 20.85
CA PRO A 294 13.84 9.29 20.15
C PRO A 294 12.53 8.82 19.44
N VAL A 295 11.49 9.64 19.35
CA VAL A 295 10.23 9.24 18.72
C VAL A 295 10.44 9.06 17.21
N PRO A 296 10.21 7.87 16.64
CA PRO A 296 10.39 7.64 15.21
C PRO A 296 9.32 8.32 14.37
N ILE A 297 9.68 8.77 13.17
CA ILE A 297 8.75 9.23 12.14
C ILE A 297 8.48 8.10 11.16
N ALA A 298 7.22 7.92 10.75
CA ALA A 298 6.80 7.02 9.69
C ALA A 298 6.18 7.82 8.54
N THR A 299 6.56 7.52 7.31
CA THR A 299 5.92 8.04 6.10
C THR A 299 6.36 7.23 4.89
N GLY A 300 5.76 7.48 3.73
CA GLY A 300 6.12 6.87 2.47
C GLY A 300 4.93 6.39 1.63
N GLU A 301 3.75 6.25 2.20
CA GLU A 301 2.53 5.88 1.46
C GLU A 301 2.16 6.89 0.36
N HIS A 302 2.60 8.13 0.53
CA HIS A 302 2.46 9.22 -0.44
C HIS A 302 3.75 9.49 -1.23
N ALA A 303 4.77 8.63 -1.11
CA ALA A 303 5.99 8.80 -1.90
C ALA A 303 5.68 8.66 -3.39
N LEU A 304 6.12 9.66 -4.15
CA LEU A 304 5.80 9.76 -5.58
C LEU A 304 6.58 8.74 -6.43
N SER A 305 7.69 8.24 -5.91
CA SER A 305 8.54 7.25 -6.57
C SER A 305 9.62 6.72 -5.62
N PRO A 306 10.35 5.65 -5.97
CA PRO A 306 11.49 5.16 -5.21
C PRO A 306 12.61 6.19 -5.00
N VAL A 307 12.70 7.22 -5.85
CA VAL A 307 13.65 8.33 -5.67
C VAL A 307 13.32 9.15 -4.43
N MET A 308 12.05 9.38 -4.18
CA MET A 308 11.62 10.07 -2.96
C MET A 308 11.87 9.22 -1.71
N VAL A 309 11.62 7.92 -1.78
CA VAL A 309 11.95 6.97 -0.70
C VAL A 309 13.46 7.00 -0.42
N LYS A 310 14.30 6.92 -1.46
CA LYS A 310 15.75 7.07 -1.36
C LYS A 310 16.15 8.33 -0.57
N GLN A 311 15.55 9.47 -0.92
CA GLN A 311 15.88 10.75 -0.27
C GLN A 311 15.45 10.79 1.20
N LEU A 312 14.28 10.26 1.55
CA LEU A 312 13.84 10.13 2.94
C LEU A 312 14.84 9.30 3.77
N LEU A 313 15.32 8.19 3.21
CA LEU A 313 16.30 7.32 3.86
C LEU A 313 17.67 7.98 3.99
N GLN A 314 18.17 8.63 2.94
CA GLN A 314 19.47 9.36 2.95
C GLN A 314 19.48 10.53 3.94
N LEU A 315 18.34 11.19 4.14
CA LEU A 315 18.17 12.28 5.11
C LEU A 315 17.97 11.81 6.55
N ASN A 316 17.86 10.49 6.80
CA ASN A 316 17.44 9.92 8.08
C ASN A 316 16.12 10.55 8.57
N ALA A 317 15.20 10.84 7.64
CA ALA A 317 13.94 11.50 7.91
C ALA A 317 12.89 10.57 8.50
N ILE A 318 13.10 9.25 8.41
CA ILE A 318 12.15 8.23 8.83
C ILE A 318 12.82 7.10 9.62
N GLY A 319 12.09 6.59 10.61
CA GLY A 319 12.41 5.35 11.32
C GLY A 319 11.61 4.14 10.79
N TYR A 320 10.51 4.40 10.09
CA TYR A 320 9.66 3.38 9.45
C TYR A 320 9.25 3.85 8.06
N LEU A 321 9.39 2.97 7.06
CA LEU A 321 8.90 3.23 5.71
C LEU A 321 7.50 2.63 5.55
N GLN A 322 6.57 3.44 5.05
CA GLN A 322 5.25 2.97 4.66
C GLN A 322 5.18 2.86 3.14
N ILE A 323 4.61 1.77 2.66
CA ILE A 323 4.32 1.53 1.24
C ILE A 323 2.83 1.22 1.08
N ASP A 324 2.33 1.44 -0.12
CA ASP A 324 0.99 1.01 -0.53
C ASP A 324 1.04 0.04 -1.72
N ALA A 325 -0.11 -0.29 -2.29
CA ALA A 325 -0.21 -1.21 -3.43
C ALA A 325 -0.04 -0.52 -4.81
N THR A 326 0.56 0.67 -4.89
CA THR A 326 0.57 1.51 -6.12
C THR A 326 1.20 0.80 -7.31
N ALA A 327 2.41 0.23 -7.17
CA ALA A 327 3.08 -0.54 -8.24
C ALA A 327 4.05 -1.56 -7.63
N VAL A 328 3.88 -2.83 -7.97
CA VAL A 328 4.75 -3.92 -7.48
C VAL A 328 6.23 -3.63 -7.75
N ASN A 329 6.58 -3.17 -8.96
CA ASN A 329 7.97 -2.90 -9.34
C ASN A 329 8.62 -1.79 -8.52
N GLU A 330 7.90 -0.71 -8.23
CA GLU A 330 8.42 0.38 -7.38
C GLU A 330 8.52 -0.02 -5.92
N ASN A 331 7.56 -0.81 -5.45
CA ASN A 331 7.63 -1.35 -4.10
C ASN A 331 8.82 -2.28 -3.92
N ILE A 332 9.17 -3.11 -4.91
CA ILE A 332 10.40 -3.92 -4.86
C ILE A 332 11.64 -3.04 -4.71
N ALA A 333 11.72 -1.93 -5.45
CA ALA A 333 12.82 -0.97 -5.31
C ALA A 333 12.85 -0.33 -3.90
N SER A 334 11.70 0.07 -3.38
CA SER A 334 11.55 0.68 -2.04
C SER A 334 11.92 -0.31 -0.92
N LEU A 335 11.52 -1.58 -1.04
CA LEU A 335 11.88 -2.65 -0.10
C LEU A 335 13.40 -2.89 -0.07
N LEU A 336 14.06 -2.90 -1.24
CA LEU A 336 15.50 -3.07 -1.34
C LEU A 336 16.27 -1.87 -0.75
N LEU A 337 15.81 -0.63 -1.01
CA LEU A 337 16.35 0.58 -0.41
C LEU A 337 16.23 0.55 1.13
N ALA A 338 15.06 0.18 1.65
CA ALA A 338 14.82 0.05 3.09
C ALA A 338 15.68 -1.05 3.71
N ALA A 339 15.84 -2.20 3.05
CA ALA A 339 16.72 -3.28 3.51
C ALA A 339 18.19 -2.84 3.54
N GLY A 340 18.64 -2.07 2.56
CA GLY A 340 20.01 -1.53 2.51
C GLY A 340 20.32 -0.55 3.65
N THR A 341 19.32 0.12 4.21
CA THR A 341 19.46 1.06 5.33
C THR A 341 19.05 0.46 6.69
N GLY A 342 18.45 -0.74 6.70
CA GLY A 342 17.94 -1.37 7.92
C GLY A 342 16.62 -0.78 8.44
N VAL A 343 15.95 0.10 7.68
CA VAL A 343 14.66 0.69 8.06
C VAL A 343 13.54 -0.35 7.86
N PRO A 344 12.72 -0.64 8.89
CA PRO A 344 11.58 -1.54 8.75
C PRO A 344 10.49 -0.95 7.85
N VAL A 345 9.78 -1.85 7.13
CA VAL A 345 8.68 -1.47 6.25
C VAL A 345 7.36 -1.92 6.86
N CYS A 346 6.40 -1.00 6.96
CA CYS A 346 5.07 -1.21 7.51
C CYS A 346 4.03 -0.76 6.47
N PRO A 347 3.50 -1.70 5.65
CA PRO A 347 2.56 -1.34 4.60
C PRO A 347 1.25 -0.77 5.11
N ARG A 348 0.74 0.25 4.42
CA ARG A 348 -0.59 0.79 4.60
C ARG A 348 -1.65 -0.07 3.90
N ALA A 349 -2.82 -0.18 4.51
CA ALA A 349 -3.92 -0.99 3.97
C ALA A 349 -5.32 -0.36 4.10
N GLY A 350 -5.42 0.94 4.31
CA GLY A 350 -6.67 1.65 4.64
C GLY A 350 -7.64 1.92 3.50
N GLY A 351 -7.64 1.17 2.38
CA GLY A 351 -8.54 1.36 1.25
C GLY A 351 -9.01 0.05 0.64
N ALA A 352 -10.10 0.09 -0.16
CA ALA A 352 -10.64 -1.10 -0.82
C ALA A 352 -9.59 -1.78 -1.71
N GLY A 353 -9.31 -3.05 -1.45
CA GLY A 353 -8.33 -3.87 -2.17
C GLY A 353 -6.87 -3.63 -1.81
N LEU A 354 -6.55 -2.62 -1.01
CA LEU A 354 -5.16 -2.35 -0.63
C LEU A 354 -4.59 -3.45 0.24
N SER A 355 -5.33 -3.94 1.24
CA SER A 355 -4.92 -5.05 2.11
C SER A 355 -4.64 -6.32 1.31
N GLU A 356 -5.50 -6.62 0.35
CA GLU A 356 -5.43 -7.82 -0.50
C GLU A 356 -4.13 -7.87 -1.29
N VAL A 357 -3.67 -6.72 -1.80
CA VAL A 357 -2.45 -6.65 -2.61
C VAL A 357 -1.20 -6.44 -1.75
N VAL A 358 -1.25 -5.51 -0.79
CA VAL A 358 -0.05 -5.12 -0.02
C VAL A 358 0.49 -6.23 0.88
N GLN A 359 -0.37 -7.13 1.37
CA GLN A 359 0.07 -8.28 2.15
C GLN A 359 1.07 -9.17 1.37
N HIS A 360 0.92 -9.27 0.04
CA HIS A 360 1.86 -10.01 -0.79
C HIS A 360 3.25 -9.36 -0.80
N LEU A 361 3.32 -8.03 -0.80
CA LEU A 361 4.58 -7.30 -0.76
C LEU A 361 5.30 -7.45 0.58
N ALA A 362 4.54 -7.36 1.69
CA ALA A 362 5.10 -7.59 3.03
C ALA A 362 5.63 -9.02 3.23
N MET A 363 4.91 -10.01 2.72
CA MET A 363 5.32 -11.42 2.80
C MET A 363 6.53 -11.70 1.89
N PHE A 364 6.58 -11.09 0.69
CA PHE A 364 7.76 -11.13 -0.17
C PHE A 364 8.97 -10.48 0.50
N ASP A 365 8.80 -9.30 1.12
CA ASP A 365 9.87 -8.63 1.89
C ASP A 365 10.45 -9.56 2.95
N TYR A 366 9.59 -10.14 3.79
CA TYR A 366 10.02 -11.05 4.84
C TYR A 366 10.77 -12.26 4.31
N ILE A 367 10.30 -12.86 3.22
CA ILE A 367 10.87 -14.12 2.73
C ILE A 367 12.15 -13.90 1.94
N ALA A 368 12.21 -12.85 1.12
CA ALA A 368 13.23 -12.70 0.09
C ALA A 368 14.06 -11.42 0.14
N VAL A 369 13.70 -10.43 0.99
CA VAL A 369 14.41 -9.14 1.03
C VAL A 369 14.98 -8.87 2.41
N SER A 370 14.14 -8.61 3.42
CA SER A 370 14.59 -8.23 4.78
C SER A 370 14.93 -9.43 5.66
N GLY A 371 14.25 -10.55 5.46
CA GLY A 371 14.39 -11.75 6.30
C GLY A 371 13.83 -11.62 7.72
N SER A 372 13.20 -10.52 8.09
CA SER A 372 12.72 -10.20 9.43
C SER A 372 11.27 -9.72 9.45
N MET A 373 10.55 -10.05 10.53
CA MET A 373 9.27 -9.45 10.91
C MET A 373 9.40 -8.48 12.07
N GLU A 374 10.60 -8.28 12.59
CA GLU A 374 10.84 -7.40 13.74
C GLU A 374 10.57 -5.95 13.37
N GLY A 375 9.79 -5.25 14.20
CA GLY A 375 9.37 -3.87 13.94
C GLY A 375 8.46 -3.71 12.71
N ARG A 376 7.88 -4.78 12.18
CA ARG A 376 7.05 -4.76 10.96
C ARG A 376 5.64 -5.25 11.24
N ALA A 377 4.67 -4.53 10.72
CA ALA A 377 3.27 -4.93 10.72
C ALA A 377 2.58 -4.35 9.48
N ILE A 378 1.58 -5.04 8.96
CA ILE A 378 0.68 -4.51 7.94
C ILE A 378 -0.48 -3.83 8.66
N GLU A 379 -0.82 -2.62 8.27
CA GLU A 379 -2.04 -1.97 8.74
C GLU A 379 -3.27 -2.84 8.44
N HIS A 380 -4.22 -2.90 9.37
CA HIS A 380 -5.47 -3.61 9.19
C HIS A 380 -6.65 -2.70 9.56
N VAL A 381 -7.56 -2.59 8.59
CA VAL A 381 -8.88 -1.98 8.75
C VAL A 381 -9.89 -3.01 8.28
N ASP A 382 -10.79 -3.43 9.16
CA ASP A 382 -11.81 -4.46 8.86
C ASP A 382 -12.95 -3.87 8.01
N ARG A 383 -12.64 -3.61 6.72
CA ARG A 383 -13.59 -3.03 5.76
C ARG A 383 -13.27 -3.48 4.35
N TYR A 384 -14.30 -3.65 3.53
CA TYR A 384 -14.26 -3.93 2.09
C TYR A 384 -13.71 -5.31 1.69
N HIS A 385 -13.23 -6.13 2.62
CA HIS A 385 -12.69 -7.46 2.33
C HIS A 385 -13.72 -8.38 1.69
N GLU A 386 -15.00 -8.22 2.06
CA GLU A 386 -16.16 -8.96 1.54
C GLU A 386 -16.40 -8.79 0.04
N HIS A 387 -15.77 -7.81 -0.58
CA HIS A 387 -15.92 -7.52 -2.01
C HIS A 387 -14.94 -8.27 -2.90
N PHE A 388 -13.97 -8.99 -2.31
CA PHE A 388 -12.90 -9.65 -3.05
C PHE A 388 -13.06 -11.18 -3.07
N VAL A 389 -12.62 -11.80 -4.19
CA VAL A 389 -12.63 -13.28 -4.35
C VAL A 389 -11.70 -13.93 -3.35
N THR A 390 -10.57 -13.28 -3.05
CA THR A 390 -9.60 -13.74 -2.07
C THR A 390 -9.37 -12.64 -1.03
N PRO A 391 -10.27 -12.51 -0.05
CA PRO A 391 -10.17 -11.46 0.97
C PRO A 391 -8.92 -11.64 1.83
N ALA A 392 -8.37 -10.52 2.30
CA ALA A 392 -7.33 -10.55 3.31
C ALA A 392 -7.90 -11.07 4.62
N GLU A 393 -7.24 -12.03 5.23
CA GLU A 393 -7.69 -12.69 6.45
C GLU A 393 -6.74 -12.40 7.61
N VAL A 394 -7.24 -11.80 8.69
CA VAL A 394 -6.50 -11.57 9.93
C VAL A 394 -7.08 -12.46 11.03
N ARG A 395 -6.20 -13.18 11.72
CA ARG A 395 -6.54 -13.98 12.91
C ARG A 395 -5.44 -13.85 13.94
N ASP A 396 -5.81 -13.71 15.18
CA ASP A 396 -4.87 -13.56 16.31
C ASP A 396 -3.84 -12.44 16.03
N GLY A 397 -4.32 -11.27 15.56
CA GLY A 397 -3.49 -10.11 15.22
C GLY A 397 -2.48 -10.33 14.07
N ARG A 398 -2.74 -11.31 13.19
CA ARG A 398 -1.81 -11.67 12.11
C ARG A 398 -2.54 -11.96 10.80
N TYR A 399 -2.01 -11.39 9.70
CA TYR A 399 -2.44 -11.74 8.35
C TYR A 399 -2.08 -13.19 8.03
N ARG A 400 -3.05 -13.96 7.56
CA ARG A 400 -2.81 -15.30 7.04
C ARG A 400 -2.27 -15.21 5.61
N ALA A 401 -1.23 -15.99 5.31
CA ALA A 401 -0.63 -15.96 3.98
C ALA A 401 -1.64 -16.45 2.93
N PRO A 402 -1.91 -15.66 1.87
CA PRO A 402 -2.77 -16.08 0.78
C PRO A 402 -2.22 -17.32 0.09
N LEU A 403 -3.09 -18.29 -0.20
CA LEU A 403 -2.72 -19.54 -0.85
C LEU A 403 -3.24 -19.64 -2.30
N PHE A 404 -4.26 -18.87 -2.64
CA PHE A 404 -4.83 -18.85 -3.98
C PHE A 404 -3.94 -18.06 -4.97
N PRO A 405 -3.92 -18.48 -6.25
CA PRO A 405 -3.17 -17.78 -7.28
C PRO A 405 -3.63 -16.33 -7.47
N GLY A 406 -2.69 -15.43 -7.76
CA GLY A 406 -2.97 -14.01 -8.00
C GLY A 406 -2.49 -13.10 -6.89
N SER A 407 -2.87 -11.84 -6.98
CA SER A 407 -2.53 -10.75 -6.06
C SER A 407 -3.64 -10.43 -5.06
N GLY A 408 -4.80 -11.09 -5.15
CA GLY A 408 -5.98 -10.78 -4.35
C GLY A 408 -6.80 -9.59 -4.87
N ALA A 409 -6.38 -8.91 -5.95
CA ALA A 409 -7.07 -7.74 -6.51
C ALA A 409 -8.41 -8.04 -7.20
N GLU A 410 -8.75 -9.31 -7.38
CA GLU A 410 -9.98 -9.73 -8.06
C GLU A 410 -11.21 -9.50 -7.19
N MET A 411 -12.12 -8.65 -7.68
CA MET A 411 -13.41 -8.41 -7.03
C MET A 411 -14.44 -9.46 -7.41
N LEU A 412 -15.37 -9.74 -6.49
CA LEU A 412 -16.54 -10.58 -6.77
C LEU A 412 -17.38 -9.94 -7.89
N PRO A 413 -17.86 -10.73 -8.87
CA PRO A 413 -18.73 -10.21 -9.95
C PRO A 413 -19.99 -9.51 -9.43
N THR A 414 -20.56 -9.97 -8.32
CA THR A 414 -21.70 -9.33 -7.64
C THR A 414 -21.31 -7.95 -7.12
N SER A 415 -20.16 -7.82 -6.47
CA SER A 415 -19.65 -6.53 -5.96
C SER A 415 -19.33 -5.57 -7.09
N LEU A 416 -18.75 -6.06 -8.19
CA LEU A 416 -18.55 -5.24 -9.40
C LEU A 416 -19.88 -4.71 -9.92
N GLY A 417 -20.92 -5.57 -10.05
CA GLY A 417 -22.25 -5.15 -10.52
C GLY A 417 -22.93 -4.14 -9.59
N ASP A 418 -22.85 -4.34 -8.28
CA ASP A 418 -23.54 -3.52 -7.28
C ASP A 418 -22.89 -2.15 -7.07
N HIS A 419 -21.56 -2.04 -7.29
CA HIS A 419 -20.78 -0.83 -7.04
C HIS A 419 -20.27 -0.14 -8.30
N MET A 420 -20.52 -0.71 -9.49
CA MET A 420 -20.14 -0.09 -10.75
C MET A 420 -20.89 1.23 -10.95
N TRP A 421 -20.12 2.32 -11.08
CA TRP A 421 -20.70 3.62 -11.39
C TRP A 421 -20.98 3.71 -12.90
N PRO A 422 -22.22 4.03 -13.34
CA PRO A 422 -22.49 4.15 -14.76
C PRO A 422 -21.67 5.30 -15.34
N MET A 423 -20.88 5.04 -16.37
CA MET A 423 -20.27 6.10 -17.15
C MET A 423 -21.40 6.96 -17.72
N LEU A 424 -21.41 8.25 -17.40
CA LEU A 424 -22.26 9.20 -18.09
C LEU A 424 -21.86 9.17 -19.56
N SER A 425 -22.63 8.51 -20.39
CA SER A 425 -22.47 8.62 -21.84
C SER A 425 -22.65 10.09 -22.17
N ALA A 426 -21.61 10.73 -22.74
CA ALA A 426 -21.64 12.14 -23.17
C ALA A 426 -22.66 12.41 -24.29
N LEU A 427 -23.62 11.52 -24.51
CA LEU A 427 -24.59 11.55 -25.60
C LEU A 427 -26.05 11.83 -25.17
N ASP A 428 -26.35 11.91 -23.86
CA ASP A 428 -27.73 12.14 -23.40
C ASP A 428 -28.05 13.62 -23.11
N GLY A 429 -27.26 14.55 -23.59
CA GLY A 429 -27.39 16.00 -23.36
C GLY A 429 -27.59 16.90 -24.58
N VAL A 430 -27.98 16.35 -25.75
CA VAL A 430 -28.40 17.17 -26.91
C VAL A 430 -29.73 16.63 -27.45
N ALA A 431 -30.79 17.09 -26.86
CA ALA A 431 -32.12 17.13 -27.47
C ALA A 431 -32.76 18.48 -27.15
#